data_99e4c229b607e4b3c388c1e0ec4585d2
#
_entry.id   99e4c229b607e4b3c388c1e0ec4585d2
#
_cell.length_a   1.000
_cell.length_b   1.000
_cell.length_c   1.000
_cell.angle_alpha   90.00
_cell.angle_beta   90.00
_cell.angle_gamma   90.00
#
_symmetry.space_group_name_H-M   'P 1'
#
loop_
_entity.id
_entity.type
_entity.pdbx_description
1 polymer ?
#
loop_
_entity_poly.entity_id
_entity_poly.type
_entity_poly.pdbx_seq_one_letter_code
_entity_poly.pdbx_strand_id
1 'polypeptide(L)'
;MQKINIRGIEHYYEWVRQPDSTTPKPVMVFVHGWGGSARYWESTAAALAEDFDCLLYDLRGFGRSLITESVEGELSYELEEYADDLALLLDKLELEKVYLNGHSMGASVATFFINRYPERVEKVILTCSGIFEYDEKAFAAFYKFGGYVVKFRYNWFLKVPFADKLFMARFLRRSLPSQISKAFLEDFLLADYEAALGTIFTSVSKKAVEVMPQEFAKITVPTLLVAGEYDQIIPAAMGREAASLSDRVEYFEIAETAHFPMLEDAPTYLQKIKDFVGVS
;
A
#
# COMPACT_ATOMS: atom_id res chain seq x y z
N MET A 1 -11.50 -17.75 4.51
CA MET A 1 -10.21 -17.08 4.74
C MET A 1 -9.15 -17.98 4.13
N GLN A 2 -8.39 -17.47 3.21
CA GLN A 2 -7.31 -18.23 2.55
C GLN A 2 -5.96 -17.77 3.11
N LYS A 3 -5.06 -18.72 3.32
CA LYS A 3 -3.70 -18.46 3.77
C LYS A 3 -2.70 -19.19 2.89
N ILE A 4 -1.53 -18.61 2.74
CA ILE A 4 -0.45 -19.18 1.95
C ILE A 4 0.88 -18.92 2.66
N ASN A 5 1.70 -19.95 2.78
CA ASN A 5 2.99 -19.82 3.44
C ASN A 5 4.01 -19.20 2.48
N ILE A 6 4.63 -18.09 2.89
CA ILE A 6 5.73 -17.42 2.19
C ILE A 6 6.86 -17.26 3.18
N ARG A 7 8.01 -17.86 2.90
CA ARG A 7 9.20 -17.85 3.77
C ARG A 7 8.92 -18.23 5.24
N GLY A 8 8.04 -19.20 5.46
CA GLY A 8 7.67 -19.64 6.81
C GLY A 8 6.57 -18.86 7.49
N ILE A 9 6.06 -17.78 6.88
CA ILE A 9 5.00 -16.94 7.43
C ILE A 9 3.70 -17.15 6.65
N GLU A 10 2.62 -17.35 7.39
CA GLU A 10 1.27 -17.49 6.84
C GLU A 10 0.72 -16.14 6.42
N HIS A 11 0.66 -15.88 5.11
CA HIS A 11 0.05 -14.68 4.56
C HIS A 11 -1.43 -14.90 4.29
N TYR A 12 -2.25 -13.98 4.78
CA TYR A 12 -3.66 -13.92 4.43
C TYR A 12 -3.82 -13.34 3.03
N TYR A 13 -4.73 -13.96 2.24
CA TYR A 13 -5.20 -13.39 0.99
C TYR A 13 -6.66 -13.72 0.75
N GLU A 14 -7.29 -12.96 -0.14
CA GLU A 14 -8.65 -13.17 -0.58
C GLU A 14 -8.86 -12.70 -2.01
N TRP A 15 -9.81 -13.35 -2.68
CA TRP A 15 -10.25 -12.98 -4.01
C TRP A 15 -11.58 -12.24 -3.95
N VAL A 16 -11.65 -11.07 -4.57
CA VAL A 16 -12.89 -10.35 -4.84
C VAL A 16 -13.18 -10.48 -6.34
N ARG A 17 -14.21 -11.23 -6.66
CA ARG A 17 -14.60 -11.60 -8.01
C ARG A 17 -16.08 -11.34 -8.24
N GLN A 18 -16.48 -11.13 -9.49
CA GLN A 18 -17.88 -11.08 -9.84
C GLN A 18 -18.51 -12.46 -9.62
N PRO A 19 -19.63 -12.56 -8.87
CA PRO A 19 -20.36 -13.80 -8.73
C PRO A 19 -20.72 -14.39 -10.11
N ASP A 20 -20.63 -15.72 -10.21
CA ASP A 20 -21.02 -16.49 -11.40
C ASP A 20 -20.25 -16.18 -12.70
N SER A 21 -19.14 -15.44 -12.66
CA SER A 21 -18.29 -15.26 -13.82
C SER A 21 -17.54 -16.56 -14.13
N THR A 22 -17.74 -17.09 -15.34
CA THR A 22 -17.03 -18.27 -15.84
C THR A 22 -15.85 -17.91 -16.74
N THR A 23 -15.71 -16.63 -17.10
CA THR A 23 -14.61 -16.16 -17.94
C THR A 23 -13.46 -15.65 -17.06
N PRO A 24 -12.25 -16.18 -17.24
CA PRO A 24 -11.08 -15.66 -16.56
C PRO A 24 -10.87 -14.18 -16.91
N LYS A 25 -10.63 -13.36 -15.89
CA LYS A 25 -10.34 -11.93 -16.02
C LYS A 25 -8.87 -11.66 -15.72
N PRO A 26 -8.29 -10.57 -16.21
CA PRO A 26 -6.98 -10.14 -15.76
C PRO A 26 -6.98 -9.94 -14.23
N VAL A 27 -5.87 -10.26 -13.61
CA VAL A 27 -5.73 -10.14 -12.15
C VAL A 27 -5.20 -8.77 -11.77
N MET A 28 -5.86 -8.10 -10.81
CA MET A 28 -5.33 -6.90 -10.16
C MET A 28 -5.00 -7.22 -8.70
N VAL A 29 -3.74 -7.01 -8.31
CA VAL A 29 -3.27 -7.24 -6.93
C VAL A 29 -3.19 -5.93 -6.19
N PHE A 30 -3.71 -5.91 -4.96
CA PHE A 30 -3.76 -4.73 -4.11
C PHE A 30 -2.76 -4.84 -2.97
N VAL A 31 -1.85 -3.86 -2.87
CA VAL A 31 -0.80 -3.79 -1.85
C VAL A 31 -1.08 -2.63 -0.91
N HIS A 32 -1.38 -2.96 0.35
CA HIS A 32 -1.75 -1.95 1.34
C HIS A 32 -0.55 -1.18 1.91
N GLY A 33 -0.83 -0.03 2.55
CA GLY A 33 0.15 0.81 3.21
C GLY A 33 0.47 0.40 4.65
N TRP A 34 1.38 1.13 5.26
CA TRP A 34 1.83 0.91 6.63
C TRP A 34 0.68 0.95 7.65
N GLY A 35 0.70 0.01 8.58
CA GLY A 35 -0.27 -0.08 9.67
C GLY A 35 -1.69 -0.46 9.26
N GLY A 36 -1.93 -0.72 7.97
CA GLY A 36 -3.22 -1.16 7.44
C GLY A 36 -3.26 -2.65 7.14
N SER A 37 -4.28 -3.05 6.40
CA SER A 37 -4.46 -4.38 5.82
C SER A 37 -5.19 -4.28 4.49
N ALA A 38 -5.41 -5.39 3.83
CA ALA A 38 -6.20 -5.47 2.60
C ALA A 38 -7.65 -4.96 2.76
N ARG A 39 -8.17 -4.90 3.99
CA ARG A 39 -9.56 -4.50 4.28
C ARG A 39 -9.97 -3.16 3.68
N TYR A 40 -9.10 -2.17 3.67
CA TYR A 40 -9.46 -0.87 3.12
C TYR A 40 -9.51 -0.82 1.58
N TRP A 41 -9.06 -1.89 0.94
CA TRP A 41 -9.16 -2.06 -0.50
C TRP A 41 -10.45 -2.76 -0.95
N GLU A 42 -11.22 -3.37 -0.02
CA GLU A 42 -12.41 -4.17 -0.33
C GLU A 42 -13.42 -3.43 -1.22
N SER A 43 -13.69 -2.15 -0.92
CA SER A 43 -14.64 -1.34 -1.71
C SER A 43 -14.13 -1.04 -3.12
N THR A 44 -12.84 -0.74 -3.26
CA THR A 44 -12.20 -0.50 -4.57
C THR A 44 -12.17 -1.78 -5.40
N ALA A 45 -11.79 -2.90 -4.79
CA ALA A 45 -11.77 -4.21 -5.45
C ALA A 45 -13.17 -4.64 -5.89
N ALA A 46 -14.19 -4.45 -5.05
CA ALA A 46 -15.58 -4.75 -5.40
C ALA A 46 -16.07 -3.94 -6.60
N ALA A 47 -15.68 -2.66 -6.70
CA ALA A 47 -16.04 -1.79 -7.83
C ALA A 47 -15.30 -2.15 -9.13
N LEU A 48 -14.17 -2.83 -9.05
CA LEU A 48 -13.37 -3.29 -10.20
C LEU A 48 -13.62 -4.77 -10.55
N ALA A 49 -14.40 -5.50 -9.74
CA ALA A 49 -14.64 -6.94 -9.92
C ALA A 49 -15.40 -7.29 -11.22
N GLU A 50 -16.01 -6.31 -11.88
CA GLU A 50 -16.60 -6.50 -13.20
C GLU A 50 -15.50 -6.71 -14.27
N ASP A 51 -14.38 -6.03 -14.13
CA ASP A 51 -13.31 -5.99 -15.12
C ASP A 51 -12.11 -6.88 -14.73
N PHE A 52 -11.90 -7.13 -13.44
CA PHE A 52 -10.73 -7.83 -12.88
C PHE A 52 -11.11 -8.92 -11.88
N ASP A 53 -10.27 -9.94 -11.80
CA ASP A 53 -10.18 -10.78 -10.61
C ASP A 53 -9.23 -10.07 -9.62
N CYS A 54 -9.79 -9.51 -8.55
CA CYS A 54 -9.03 -8.71 -7.60
C CYS A 54 -8.45 -9.59 -6.48
N LEU A 55 -7.12 -9.58 -6.33
CA LEU A 55 -6.40 -10.25 -5.26
C LEU A 55 -5.99 -9.25 -4.19
N LEU A 56 -6.54 -9.41 -3.00
CA LEU A 56 -6.20 -8.64 -1.82
C LEU A 56 -5.33 -9.52 -0.91
N TYR A 57 -4.23 -8.98 -0.36
CA TYR A 57 -3.43 -9.72 0.61
C TYR A 57 -2.86 -8.79 1.68
N ASP A 58 -2.60 -9.36 2.84
CA ASP A 58 -1.98 -8.65 3.95
C ASP A 58 -0.46 -8.86 3.90
N LEU A 59 0.28 -7.76 3.94
CA LEU A 59 1.74 -7.76 4.00
C LEU A 59 2.23 -8.44 5.29
N ARG A 60 3.39 -9.07 5.23
CA ARG A 60 4.06 -9.71 6.36
C ARG A 60 4.13 -8.80 7.59
N GLY A 61 3.63 -9.28 8.73
CA GLY A 61 3.57 -8.55 9.99
C GLY A 61 2.40 -7.57 10.11
N PHE A 62 1.49 -7.53 9.13
CA PHE A 62 0.33 -6.64 9.14
C PHE A 62 -0.98 -7.42 8.97
N GLY A 63 -2.08 -6.81 9.41
CA GLY A 63 -3.42 -7.37 9.28
C GLY A 63 -3.52 -8.78 9.88
N ARG A 64 -3.80 -9.76 9.02
CA ARG A 64 -3.97 -11.18 9.36
C ARG A 64 -2.72 -12.03 9.05
N SER A 65 -1.63 -11.39 8.56
CA SER A 65 -0.34 -12.01 8.21
C SER A 65 0.70 -11.78 9.31
N LEU A 66 0.33 -12.07 10.57
CA LEU A 66 1.19 -11.85 11.73
C LEU A 66 2.35 -12.87 11.78
N ILE A 67 3.47 -12.43 12.30
CA ILE A 67 4.64 -13.27 12.53
C ILE A 67 4.46 -13.99 13.86
N THR A 68 3.99 -15.24 13.83
CA THR A 68 3.64 -16.00 15.05
C THR A 68 4.72 -16.95 15.51
N GLU A 69 5.71 -17.24 14.66
CA GLU A 69 6.80 -18.18 14.94
C GLU A 69 8.14 -17.56 14.56
N SER A 70 9.23 -18.03 15.16
CA SER A 70 10.57 -17.66 14.73
C SER A 70 10.84 -18.24 13.35
N VAL A 71 11.01 -17.36 12.37
CA VAL A 71 11.33 -17.76 11.00
C VAL A 71 12.78 -18.19 10.94
N GLU A 72 13.08 -19.30 10.25
CA GLU A 72 14.45 -19.68 9.95
C GLU A 72 15.08 -18.65 8.99
N GLY A 73 16.05 -17.89 9.50
CA GLY A 73 16.70 -16.80 8.78
C GLY A 73 16.23 -15.42 9.23
N GLU A 74 17.11 -14.44 9.20
CA GLU A 74 16.77 -13.05 9.48
C GLU A 74 16.06 -12.46 8.26
N LEU A 75 14.74 -12.33 8.33
CA LEU A 75 13.98 -11.52 7.37
C LEU A 75 14.12 -10.06 7.80
N SER A 76 14.62 -9.21 6.92
CA SER A 76 14.66 -7.78 7.17
C SER A 76 13.29 -7.14 6.93
N TYR A 77 13.16 -5.88 7.32
CA TYR A 77 11.96 -5.07 7.03
C TYR A 77 12.22 -4.07 5.89
N GLU A 78 13.19 -4.38 5.03
CA GLU A 78 13.45 -3.61 3.82
C GLU A 78 12.33 -3.82 2.80
N LEU A 79 11.93 -2.75 2.13
CA LEU A 79 10.80 -2.80 1.19
C LEU A 79 11.07 -3.69 -0.01
N GLU A 80 12.33 -3.85 -0.36
CA GLU A 80 12.79 -4.80 -1.38
C GLU A 80 12.43 -6.25 -1.04
N GLU A 81 12.48 -6.64 0.23
CA GLU A 81 12.06 -7.98 0.65
C GLU A 81 10.56 -8.19 0.59
N TYR A 82 9.77 -7.15 0.86
CA TYR A 82 8.33 -7.22 0.65
C TYR A 82 7.97 -7.34 -0.83
N ALA A 83 8.79 -6.76 -1.73
CA ALA A 83 8.64 -7.00 -3.17
C ALA A 83 8.96 -8.44 -3.55
N ASP A 84 9.98 -9.06 -2.92
CA ASP A 84 10.29 -10.48 -3.11
C ASP A 84 9.20 -11.39 -2.52
N ASP A 85 8.60 -11.03 -1.38
CA ASP A 85 7.44 -11.74 -0.82
C ASP A 85 6.25 -11.69 -1.80
N LEU A 86 6.01 -10.56 -2.46
CA LEU A 86 5.00 -10.44 -3.51
C LEU A 86 5.30 -11.36 -4.70
N ALA A 87 6.56 -11.44 -5.16
CA ALA A 87 6.94 -12.35 -6.23
C ALA A 87 6.62 -13.81 -5.87
N LEU A 88 6.99 -14.22 -4.66
CA LEU A 88 6.69 -15.58 -4.16
C LEU A 88 5.18 -15.83 -4.00
N LEU A 89 4.40 -14.82 -3.62
CA LEU A 89 2.93 -14.92 -3.60
C LEU A 89 2.39 -15.23 -5.01
N LEU A 90 2.81 -14.45 -6.01
CA LEU A 90 2.37 -14.63 -7.38
C LEU A 90 2.77 -16.00 -7.92
N ASP A 91 3.99 -16.46 -7.64
CA ASP A 91 4.48 -17.78 -8.08
C ASP A 91 3.63 -18.92 -7.48
N LYS A 92 3.34 -18.85 -6.17
CA LYS A 92 2.53 -19.85 -5.48
C LYS A 92 1.06 -19.87 -5.92
N LEU A 93 0.56 -18.76 -6.41
CA LEU A 93 -0.79 -18.63 -6.97
C LEU A 93 -0.82 -18.84 -8.49
N GLU A 94 0.33 -19.19 -9.09
CA GLU A 94 0.48 -19.46 -10.54
C GLU A 94 0.04 -18.25 -11.41
N LEU A 95 0.31 -17.02 -10.92
CA LEU A 95 -0.02 -15.77 -11.60
C LEU A 95 1.19 -15.28 -12.39
N GLU A 96 1.18 -15.42 -13.69
CA GLU A 96 2.32 -15.04 -14.54
C GLU A 96 2.44 -13.51 -14.68
N LYS A 97 1.33 -12.82 -14.94
CA LYS A 97 1.31 -11.38 -15.17
C LYS A 97 0.06 -10.73 -14.57
N VAL A 98 0.24 -9.60 -13.88
CA VAL A 98 -0.83 -8.94 -13.12
C VAL A 98 -0.83 -7.44 -13.34
N TYR A 99 -1.95 -6.80 -12.95
CA TYR A 99 -2.00 -5.36 -12.65
C TYR A 99 -1.70 -5.17 -11.16
N LEU A 100 -1.00 -4.10 -10.79
CA LEU A 100 -0.73 -3.77 -9.38
C LEU A 100 -1.42 -2.45 -9.00
N ASN A 101 -1.94 -2.41 -7.79
CA ASN A 101 -2.43 -1.18 -7.16
C ASN A 101 -1.86 -1.09 -5.74
N GLY A 102 -0.85 -0.27 -5.56
CA GLY A 102 -0.16 -0.07 -4.28
C GLY A 102 -0.48 1.28 -3.66
N HIS A 103 -0.60 1.31 -2.33
CA HIS A 103 -0.85 2.53 -1.57
C HIS A 103 0.25 2.81 -0.56
N SER A 104 0.76 4.06 -0.52
CA SER A 104 1.73 4.51 0.49
C SER A 104 2.96 3.58 0.52
N MET A 105 3.31 2.96 1.64
CA MET A 105 4.37 1.95 1.72
C MET A 105 4.19 0.83 0.67
N GLY A 106 2.96 0.37 0.44
CA GLY A 106 2.66 -0.62 -0.59
C GLY A 106 2.94 -0.13 -2.02
N ALA A 107 2.87 1.18 -2.28
CA ALA A 107 3.29 1.75 -3.55
C ALA A 107 4.82 1.72 -3.71
N SER A 108 5.58 1.93 -2.62
CA SER A 108 7.03 1.76 -2.65
C SER A 108 7.42 0.29 -2.90
N VAL A 109 6.74 -0.66 -2.24
CA VAL A 109 6.90 -2.11 -2.51
C VAL A 109 6.62 -2.42 -3.98
N ALA A 110 5.52 -1.87 -4.53
CA ALA A 110 5.18 -2.04 -5.95
C ALA A 110 6.25 -1.45 -6.88
N THR A 111 6.83 -0.30 -6.53
CA THR A 111 7.93 0.32 -7.31
C THR A 111 9.16 -0.59 -7.36
N PHE A 112 9.59 -1.16 -6.25
CA PHE A 112 10.67 -2.15 -6.24
C PHE A 112 10.30 -3.39 -7.05
N PHE A 113 9.07 -3.87 -6.93
CA PHE A 113 8.60 -5.05 -7.65
C PHE A 113 8.66 -4.87 -9.17
N ILE A 114 8.11 -3.78 -9.71
CA ILE A 114 8.07 -3.53 -11.16
C ILE A 114 9.45 -3.31 -11.77
N ASN A 115 10.42 -2.85 -10.97
CA ASN A 115 11.80 -2.68 -11.43
C ASN A 115 12.59 -3.99 -11.42
N ARG A 116 12.25 -4.92 -10.52
CA ARG A 116 12.88 -6.26 -10.45
C ARG A 116 12.26 -7.26 -11.41
N TYR A 117 10.94 -7.17 -11.60
CA TYR A 117 10.12 -8.13 -12.34
C TYR A 117 9.18 -7.41 -13.34
N PRO A 118 9.70 -6.56 -14.25
CA PRO A 118 8.86 -5.76 -15.14
C PRO A 118 7.97 -6.61 -16.05
N GLU A 119 8.41 -7.81 -16.42
CA GLU A 119 7.66 -8.75 -17.25
C GLU A 119 6.42 -9.31 -16.54
N ARG A 120 6.38 -9.26 -15.20
CA ARG A 120 5.28 -9.76 -14.36
C ARG A 120 4.13 -8.75 -14.22
N VAL A 121 4.27 -7.52 -14.75
CA VAL A 121 3.29 -6.45 -14.56
C VAL A 121 2.83 -5.87 -15.89
N GLU A 122 1.51 -5.76 -16.06
CA GLU A 122 0.91 -5.12 -17.23
C GLU A 122 0.89 -3.60 -17.07
N LYS A 123 0.33 -3.11 -15.97
CA LYS A 123 0.29 -1.71 -15.56
C LYS A 123 0.29 -1.63 -14.02
N VAL A 124 0.76 -0.51 -13.49
CA VAL A 124 0.76 -0.27 -12.04
C VAL A 124 0.11 1.07 -11.68
N ILE A 125 -0.62 1.07 -10.58
CA ILE A 125 -1.17 2.27 -9.94
C ILE A 125 -0.42 2.46 -8.62
N LEU A 126 0.21 3.61 -8.43
CA LEU A 126 0.92 4.01 -7.22
C LEU A 126 0.12 5.13 -6.55
N THR A 127 -0.60 4.81 -5.48
CA THR A 127 -1.45 5.78 -4.77
C THR A 127 -0.70 6.35 -3.58
N CYS A 128 -0.63 7.69 -3.50
CA CYS A 128 0.07 8.43 -2.45
C CYS A 128 1.50 7.94 -2.27
N SER A 129 2.28 8.02 -3.34
CA SER A 129 3.70 7.70 -3.40
C SER A 129 4.51 8.93 -3.83
N GLY A 130 5.80 8.95 -3.50
CA GLY A 130 6.65 10.08 -3.84
C GLY A 130 8.09 9.89 -3.35
N ILE A 131 8.90 10.91 -3.53
CA ILE A 131 10.28 10.97 -3.07
C ILE A 131 10.42 12.01 -1.98
N PHE A 132 11.19 11.70 -0.94
CA PHE A 132 11.44 12.60 0.19
C PHE A 132 12.77 13.31 0.02
N GLU A 133 12.83 14.58 0.41
CA GLU A 133 14.09 15.26 0.63
C GLU A 133 14.67 14.87 2.00
N TYR A 134 16.00 14.70 2.05
CA TYR A 134 16.65 14.37 3.31
C TYR A 134 16.75 15.61 4.22
N ASP A 135 16.09 15.53 5.37
CA ASP A 135 16.26 16.46 6.48
C ASP A 135 16.54 15.67 7.77
N GLU A 136 17.78 15.74 8.23
CA GLU A 136 18.24 14.99 9.41
C GLU A 136 17.40 15.26 10.65
N LYS A 137 16.98 16.52 10.88
CA LYS A 137 16.18 16.89 12.05
C LYS A 137 14.75 16.39 11.94
N ALA A 138 14.15 16.52 10.75
CA ALA A 138 12.82 16.00 10.47
C ALA A 138 12.79 14.46 10.58
N PHE A 139 13.81 13.78 10.07
CA PHE A 139 13.92 12.32 10.16
C PHE A 139 14.14 11.84 11.60
N ALA A 140 15.02 12.48 12.37
CA ALA A 140 15.20 12.17 13.78
C ALA A 140 13.90 12.37 14.60
N ALA A 141 13.16 13.45 14.31
CA ALA A 141 11.86 13.68 14.93
C ALA A 141 10.83 12.64 14.51
N PHE A 142 10.80 12.28 13.22
CA PHE A 142 9.93 11.24 12.68
C PHE A 142 10.20 9.87 13.32
N TYR A 143 11.45 9.45 13.43
CA TYR A 143 11.83 8.18 14.08
C TYR A 143 11.43 8.15 15.54
N LYS A 144 11.70 9.24 16.26
CA LYS A 144 11.32 9.36 17.67
C LYS A 144 9.80 9.28 17.85
N PHE A 145 9.07 10.03 17.06
CA PHE A 145 7.60 10.05 17.11
C PHE A 145 7.03 8.71 16.64
N GLY A 146 7.48 8.19 15.51
CA GLY A 146 7.07 6.88 14.97
C GLY A 146 7.33 5.74 15.95
N GLY A 147 8.50 5.74 16.59
CA GLY A 147 8.81 4.78 17.65
C GLY A 147 7.83 4.85 18.83
N TYR A 148 7.43 6.04 19.27
CA TYR A 148 6.41 6.19 20.31
C TYR A 148 5.03 5.73 19.83
N VAL A 149 4.62 6.08 18.61
CA VAL A 149 3.35 5.67 18.03
C VAL A 149 3.25 4.14 17.97
N VAL A 150 4.32 3.46 17.56
CA VAL A 150 4.36 1.98 17.54
C VAL A 150 4.40 1.40 18.95
N LYS A 151 5.18 1.97 19.87
CA LYS A 151 5.35 1.47 21.24
C LYS A 151 4.08 1.57 22.09
N PHE A 152 3.30 2.63 21.92
CA PHE A 152 2.12 2.92 22.75
C PHE A 152 0.80 2.49 22.09
N ARG A 153 0.81 1.43 21.28
CA ARG A 153 -0.37 0.81 20.68
C ARG A 153 -1.07 -0.12 21.67
N TYR A 154 -2.00 0.41 22.43
CA TYR A 154 -2.73 -0.38 23.42
C TYR A 154 -4.14 -0.72 22.91
N ASN A 155 -4.55 -1.97 22.98
CA ASN A 155 -5.88 -2.44 22.54
C ASN A 155 -7.06 -1.70 23.21
N TRP A 156 -6.85 -1.08 24.38
CA TRP A 156 -7.91 -0.31 25.02
C TRP A 156 -8.28 0.97 24.24
N PHE A 157 -7.43 1.44 23.33
CA PHE A 157 -7.78 2.57 22.43
C PHE A 157 -9.06 2.29 21.62
N LEU A 158 -9.35 1.03 21.28
CA LEU A 158 -10.58 0.65 20.59
C LEU A 158 -11.85 0.95 21.40
N LYS A 159 -11.72 1.09 22.73
CA LYS A 159 -12.83 1.41 23.64
C LYS A 159 -12.98 2.90 23.91
N VAL A 160 -12.02 3.72 23.44
CA VAL A 160 -12.05 5.17 23.64
C VAL A 160 -12.98 5.80 22.60
N PRO A 161 -13.99 6.57 23.02
CA PRO A 161 -14.87 7.26 22.08
C PRO A 161 -14.05 8.16 21.14
N PHE A 162 -14.35 8.08 19.83
CA PHE A 162 -13.72 8.87 18.76
C PHE A 162 -12.23 8.67 18.55
N ALA A 163 -11.59 7.67 19.17
CA ALA A 163 -10.18 7.36 18.97
C ALA A 163 -9.86 7.05 17.49
N ASP A 164 -10.75 6.34 16.80
CA ASP A 164 -10.69 6.07 15.36
C ASP A 164 -10.66 7.35 14.53
N LYS A 165 -11.51 8.31 14.84
CA LYS A 165 -11.56 9.61 14.14
C LYS A 165 -10.32 10.44 14.40
N LEU A 166 -9.87 10.50 15.66
CA LEU A 166 -8.65 11.23 16.02
C LEU A 166 -7.41 10.62 15.35
N PHE A 167 -7.33 9.30 15.32
CA PHE A 167 -6.24 8.59 14.67
C PHE A 167 -6.21 8.88 13.16
N MET A 168 -7.37 8.83 12.50
CA MET A 168 -7.49 9.06 11.06
C MET A 168 -7.40 10.54 10.64
N ALA A 169 -7.56 11.48 11.57
CA ALA A 169 -7.65 12.92 11.25
C ALA A 169 -6.46 13.48 10.45
N ARG A 170 -5.26 12.91 10.67
CA ARG A 170 -4.05 13.33 9.94
C ARG A 170 -4.00 12.78 8.50
N PHE A 171 -4.71 11.70 8.24
CA PHE A 171 -4.68 10.99 6.96
C PHE A 171 -5.81 11.41 6.02
N LEU A 172 -6.80 12.14 6.52
CA LEU A 172 -8.04 12.41 5.80
C LEU A 172 -8.32 13.90 5.65
N ARG A 173 -8.78 14.29 4.48
CA ARG A 173 -9.43 15.58 4.22
C ARG A 173 -10.94 15.47 4.37
N ARG A 174 -11.54 14.38 3.84
CA ARG A 174 -12.96 14.06 3.96
C ARG A 174 -13.14 12.96 5.00
N SER A 175 -14.17 13.09 5.84
CA SER A 175 -14.45 12.07 6.84
C SER A 175 -14.94 10.77 6.20
N LEU A 176 -14.43 9.65 6.68
CA LEU A 176 -14.88 8.31 6.29
C LEU A 176 -15.97 7.78 7.23
N PRO A 177 -16.76 6.80 6.79
CA PRO A 177 -17.65 6.05 7.68
C PRO A 177 -16.88 5.48 8.87
N SER A 178 -17.46 5.57 10.07
CA SER A 178 -16.78 5.14 11.32
C SER A 178 -16.35 3.68 11.31
N GLN A 179 -17.05 2.81 10.56
CA GLN A 179 -16.67 1.41 10.39
C GLN A 179 -15.27 1.27 9.72
N ILE A 180 -14.99 2.06 8.69
CA ILE A 180 -13.71 2.05 7.98
C ILE A 180 -12.59 2.59 8.91
N SER A 181 -12.85 3.71 9.58
CA SER A 181 -11.87 4.31 10.51
C SER A 181 -11.55 3.39 11.69
N LYS A 182 -12.55 2.68 12.21
CA LYS A 182 -12.34 1.68 13.27
C LYS A 182 -11.55 0.48 12.78
N ALA A 183 -11.88 -0.06 11.59
CA ALA A 183 -11.15 -1.17 11.00
C ALA A 183 -9.66 -0.80 10.79
N PHE A 184 -9.38 0.42 10.35
CA PHE A 184 -8.01 0.89 10.19
C PHE A 184 -7.28 1.02 11.54
N LEU A 185 -7.93 1.54 12.58
CA LEU A 185 -7.36 1.58 13.92
C LEU A 185 -7.11 0.17 14.48
N GLU A 186 -8.02 -0.78 14.25
CA GLU A 186 -7.84 -2.19 14.63
C GLU A 186 -6.61 -2.78 13.95
N ASP A 187 -6.45 -2.62 12.65
CA ASP A 187 -5.31 -3.13 11.89
C ASP A 187 -4.00 -2.55 12.41
N PHE A 188 -3.98 -1.24 12.66
CA PHE A 188 -2.82 -0.56 13.22
C PHE A 188 -2.42 -1.11 14.59
N LEU A 189 -3.39 -1.37 15.46
CA LEU A 189 -3.14 -1.91 16.81
C LEU A 189 -2.70 -3.38 16.78
N LEU A 190 -3.17 -4.15 15.80
CA LEU A 190 -2.86 -5.58 15.64
C LEU A 190 -1.53 -5.82 14.92
N ALA A 191 -1.01 -4.86 14.17
CA ALA A 191 0.25 -5.01 13.43
C ALA A 191 1.38 -5.50 14.33
N ASP A 192 2.22 -6.40 13.83
CA ASP A 192 3.40 -6.86 14.53
C ASP A 192 4.31 -5.70 14.93
N TYR A 193 4.90 -5.76 16.13
CA TYR A 193 5.70 -4.66 16.66
C TYR A 193 6.96 -4.42 15.82
N GLU A 194 7.70 -5.49 15.54
CA GLU A 194 8.96 -5.41 14.80
C GLU A 194 8.72 -5.02 13.34
N ALA A 195 7.65 -5.56 12.73
CA ALA A 195 7.27 -5.20 11.37
C ALA A 195 6.86 -3.72 11.26
N ALA A 196 6.02 -3.25 12.17
CA ALA A 196 5.57 -1.85 12.17
C ALA A 196 6.73 -0.89 12.43
N LEU A 197 7.66 -1.22 13.35
CA LEU A 197 8.80 -0.38 13.66
C LEU A 197 9.87 -0.43 12.55
N GLY A 198 10.19 -1.63 12.08
CA GLY A 198 11.20 -1.84 11.05
C GLY A 198 10.83 -1.17 9.73
N THR A 199 9.59 -1.36 9.27
CA THR A 199 9.13 -0.77 8.01
C THR A 199 8.99 0.75 8.06
N ILE A 200 8.70 1.36 9.22
CA ILE A 200 8.69 2.83 9.33
C ILE A 200 10.12 3.39 9.20
N PHE A 201 11.11 2.67 9.75
CA PHE A 201 12.51 3.08 9.66
C PHE A 201 13.10 2.88 8.27
N THR A 202 12.68 1.84 7.53
CA THR A 202 13.14 1.60 6.16
C THR A 202 12.45 2.51 5.15
N SER A 203 11.14 2.75 5.30
CA SER A 203 10.36 3.59 4.39
C SER A 203 10.77 5.07 4.40
N VAL A 204 11.21 5.58 5.56
CA VAL A 204 11.65 6.97 5.73
C VAL A 204 13.08 6.95 6.28
N SER A 205 14.05 6.73 5.41
CA SER A 205 15.46 6.62 5.78
C SER A 205 16.34 7.39 4.79
N LYS A 206 17.59 7.63 5.18
CA LYS A 206 18.59 8.18 4.25
C LYS A 206 18.73 7.28 3.01
N LYS A 207 18.74 5.96 3.21
CA LYS A 207 18.75 4.98 2.11
C LYS A 207 17.54 5.19 1.19
N ALA A 208 16.34 5.31 1.74
CA ALA A 208 15.12 5.51 0.94
C ALA A 208 15.19 6.80 0.11
N VAL A 209 15.69 7.91 0.69
CA VAL A 209 15.88 9.18 -0.04
C VAL A 209 16.88 9.05 -1.18
N GLU A 210 17.94 8.27 -1.01
CA GLU A 210 18.95 8.06 -2.06
C GLU A 210 18.48 7.07 -3.13
N VAL A 211 17.73 6.05 -2.75
CA VAL A 211 17.32 4.94 -3.63
C VAL A 211 16.03 5.25 -4.39
N MET A 212 15.00 5.78 -3.74
CA MET A 212 13.68 5.95 -4.37
C MET A 212 13.69 6.81 -5.64
N PRO A 213 14.43 7.96 -5.73
CA PRO A 213 14.53 8.69 -6.98
C PRO A 213 15.09 7.84 -8.13
N GLN A 214 16.07 6.99 -7.83
CA GLN A 214 16.65 6.09 -8.82
C GLN A 214 15.67 5.00 -9.25
N GLU A 215 14.88 4.49 -8.30
CA GLU A 215 13.85 3.51 -8.60
C GLU A 215 12.73 4.11 -9.46
N PHE A 216 12.28 5.35 -9.20
CA PHE A 216 11.32 6.02 -10.07
C PHE A 216 11.88 6.27 -11.48
N ALA A 217 13.15 6.68 -11.60
CA ALA A 217 13.80 6.89 -12.90
C ALA A 217 13.96 5.60 -13.72
N LYS A 218 13.99 4.42 -13.09
CA LYS A 218 14.12 3.10 -13.75
C LYS A 218 12.79 2.53 -14.23
N ILE A 219 11.65 3.12 -13.88
CA ILE A 219 10.34 2.57 -14.22
C ILE A 219 10.18 2.47 -15.75
N THR A 220 9.92 1.26 -16.22
CA THR A 220 9.63 0.94 -17.63
C THR A 220 8.21 0.46 -17.86
N VAL A 221 7.52 0.03 -16.82
CA VAL A 221 6.12 -0.40 -16.84
C VAL A 221 5.22 0.83 -16.88
N PRO A 222 4.13 0.84 -17.69
CA PRO A 222 3.14 1.91 -17.66
C PRO A 222 2.60 2.11 -16.25
N THR A 223 2.76 3.32 -15.70
CA THR A 223 2.50 3.64 -14.30
C THR A 223 1.58 4.84 -14.18
N LEU A 224 0.55 4.76 -13.33
CA LEU A 224 -0.26 5.88 -12.90
C LEU A 224 0.08 6.21 -11.43
N LEU A 225 0.57 7.41 -11.17
CA LEU A 225 0.75 7.90 -9.81
C LEU A 225 -0.42 8.81 -9.44
N VAL A 226 -1.19 8.40 -8.44
CA VAL A 226 -2.34 9.15 -7.92
C VAL A 226 -1.98 9.78 -6.59
N ALA A 227 -2.17 11.08 -6.45
CA ALA A 227 -1.95 11.83 -5.22
C ALA A 227 -3.25 12.48 -4.72
N GLY A 228 -3.37 12.66 -3.41
CA GLY A 228 -4.39 13.53 -2.82
C GLY A 228 -3.84 14.95 -2.63
N GLU A 229 -4.60 15.97 -3.01
CA GLU A 229 -4.19 17.38 -2.97
C GLU A 229 -3.71 17.83 -1.57
N TYR A 230 -4.38 17.35 -0.52
CA TYR A 230 -4.13 17.72 0.89
C TYR A 230 -3.40 16.63 1.68
N ASP A 231 -2.71 15.70 1.00
CA ASP A 231 -1.95 14.65 1.69
C ASP A 231 -0.83 15.28 2.55
N GLN A 232 -0.89 15.04 3.86
CA GLN A 232 0.11 15.51 4.83
C GLN A 232 1.17 14.47 5.15
N ILE A 233 1.02 13.25 4.65
CA ILE A 233 1.96 12.14 4.84
C ILE A 233 2.96 12.13 3.70
N ILE A 234 2.46 12.13 2.46
CA ILE A 234 3.24 12.24 1.22
C ILE A 234 2.63 13.39 0.40
N PRO A 235 3.06 14.63 0.61
CA PRO A 235 2.56 15.79 -0.12
C PRO A 235 2.53 15.58 -1.62
N ALA A 236 1.49 16.04 -2.30
CA ALA A 236 1.28 15.90 -3.74
C ALA A 236 2.50 16.36 -4.58
N ALA A 237 3.23 17.37 -4.09
CA ALA A 237 4.47 17.85 -4.74
C ALA A 237 5.54 16.76 -4.83
N MET A 238 5.69 15.92 -3.81
CA MET A 238 6.66 14.80 -3.80
C MET A 238 6.28 13.72 -4.82
N GLY A 239 4.98 13.46 -4.99
CA GLY A 239 4.48 12.55 -6.03
C GLY A 239 4.68 13.11 -7.44
N ARG A 240 4.43 14.40 -7.62
CA ARG A 240 4.64 15.08 -8.91
C ARG A 240 6.11 15.07 -9.32
N GLU A 241 7.02 15.31 -8.36
CA GLU A 241 8.45 15.23 -8.59
C GLU A 241 8.88 13.80 -8.94
N ALA A 242 8.44 12.79 -8.19
CA ALA A 242 8.71 11.39 -8.50
C ALA A 242 8.24 11.00 -9.91
N ALA A 243 7.03 11.40 -10.30
CA ALA A 243 6.49 11.12 -11.62
C ALA A 243 7.32 11.76 -12.74
N SER A 244 7.94 12.92 -12.50
CA SER A 244 8.76 13.60 -13.51
C SER A 244 10.06 12.88 -13.86
N LEU A 245 10.45 11.87 -13.08
CA LEU A 245 11.70 11.12 -13.28
C LEU A 245 11.60 10.04 -14.37
N SER A 246 10.40 9.70 -14.82
CA SER A 246 10.20 8.73 -15.91
C SER A 246 9.01 9.12 -16.79
N ASP A 247 9.19 9.04 -18.11
CA ASP A 247 8.12 9.24 -19.11
C ASP A 247 7.06 8.12 -19.12
N ARG A 248 7.28 7.07 -18.35
CA ARG A 248 6.34 5.98 -18.13
C ARG A 248 5.34 6.24 -17.01
N VAL A 249 5.54 7.32 -16.25
CA VAL A 249 4.69 7.66 -15.10
C VAL A 249 3.77 8.82 -15.44
N GLU A 250 2.47 8.52 -15.53
CA GLU A 250 1.42 9.52 -15.59
C GLU A 250 1.08 9.99 -14.17
N TYR A 251 0.99 11.30 -13.95
CA TYR A 251 0.62 11.89 -12.65
C TYR A 251 -0.81 12.38 -12.67
N PHE A 252 -1.57 12.08 -11.61
CA PHE A 252 -2.92 12.56 -11.41
C PHE A 252 -3.17 12.94 -9.94
N GLU A 253 -3.73 14.13 -9.72
CA GLU A 253 -4.03 14.66 -8.40
C GLU A 253 -5.54 14.75 -8.21
N ILE A 254 -6.06 14.19 -7.11
CA ILE A 254 -7.48 14.24 -6.78
C ILE A 254 -7.72 15.38 -5.79
N ALA A 255 -8.51 16.37 -6.24
CA ALA A 255 -8.84 17.54 -5.44
C ALA A 255 -9.64 17.19 -4.17
N GLU A 256 -9.45 17.98 -3.11
CA GLU A 256 -10.16 17.84 -1.82
C GLU A 256 -10.04 16.45 -1.19
N THR A 257 -8.93 15.72 -1.45
CA THR A 257 -8.58 14.44 -0.81
C THR A 257 -7.21 14.51 -0.14
N ALA A 258 -6.93 13.58 0.76
CA ALA A 258 -5.64 13.47 1.43
C ALA A 258 -5.01 12.09 1.17
N HIS A 259 -4.59 11.36 2.21
CA HIS A 259 -3.78 10.14 2.07
C HIS A 259 -4.57 8.90 1.60
N PHE A 260 -5.91 8.96 1.58
CA PHE A 260 -6.76 7.86 1.12
C PHE A 260 -7.72 8.31 -0.01
N PRO A 261 -7.21 8.84 -1.14
CA PRO A 261 -8.08 9.35 -2.22
C PRO A 261 -9.04 8.29 -2.75
N MET A 262 -8.67 7.00 -2.74
CA MET A 262 -9.52 5.87 -3.13
C MET A 262 -10.74 5.65 -2.22
N LEU A 263 -10.70 6.19 -0.99
CA LEU A 263 -11.81 6.14 -0.04
C LEU A 263 -12.52 7.48 0.09
N GLU A 264 -11.79 8.58 -0.06
CA GLU A 264 -12.30 9.95 0.11
C GLU A 264 -13.07 10.43 -1.12
N ASP A 265 -12.64 10.03 -2.32
CA ASP A 265 -13.32 10.30 -3.59
C ASP A 265 -13.24 9.06 -4.52
N ALA A 266 -13.89 7.99 -4.09
CA ALA A 266 -13.88 6.72 -4.82
C ALA A 266 -14.37 6.86 -6.29
N PRO A 267 -15.39 7.67 -6.64
CA PRO A 267 -15.80 7.82 -8.03
C PRO A 267 -14.70 8.39 -8.92
N THR A 268 -14.04 9.46 -8.51
CA THR A 268 -12.94 10.08 -9.29
C THR A 268 -11.74 9.13 -9.39
N TYR A 269 -11.40 8.46 -8.29
CA TYR A 269 -10.30 7.50 -8.26
C TYR A 269 -10.56 6.31 -9.20
N LEU A 270 -11.73 5.69 -9.11
CA LEU A 270 -12.11 4.55 -9.95
C LEU A 270 -12.17 4.91 -11.43
N GLN A 271 -12.77 6.06 -11.78
CA GLN A 271 -12.82 6.50 -13.16
C GLN A 271 -11.41 6.66 -13.74
N LYS A 272 -10.50 7.30 -12.99
CA LYS A 272 -9.12 7.48 -13.45
C LYS A 272 -8.36 6.16 -13.62
N ILE A 273 -8.58 5.20 -12.74
CA ILE A 273 -7.98 3.86 -12.88
C ILE A 273 -8.54 3.18 -14.14
N LYS A 274 -9.86 3.16 -14.31
CA LYS A 274 -10.52 2.53 -15.47
C LYS A 274 -10.01 3.12 -16.78
N ASP A 275 -9.92 4.45 -16.87
CA ASP A 275 -9.36 5.14 -18.05
C ASP A 275 -7.90 4.70 -18.30
N PHE A 276 -7.08 4.65 -17.26
CA PHE A 276 -5.69 4.27 -17.37
C PHE A 276 -5.49 2.80 -17.77
N VAL A 277 -6.24 1.87 -17.19
CA VAL A 277 -6.11 0.44 -17.53
C VAL A 277 -6.82 0.11 -18.85
N GLY A 278 -7.76 0.93 -19.31
CA GLY A 278 -8.46 0.78 -20.58
C GLY A 278 -9.71 -0.10 -20.48
N VAL A 279 -10.44 -0.01 -19.36
CA VAL A 279 -11.75 -0.63 -19.16
C VAL A 279 -12.83 0.44 -18.99
N SER A 280 -14.11 0.08 -19.15
CA SER A 280 -15.25 1.03 -19.17
C SER A 280 -16.01 1.11 -17.85
#